data_4d1ca852eefdc0b377c8981c61a32f9f
#
_entry.id   4d1ca852eefdc0b377c8981c61a32f9f
#
_cell.length_a   1.000
_cell.length_b   1.000
_cell.length_c   1.000
_cell.angle_alpha   90.00
_cell.angle_beta   90.00
_cell.angle_gamma   90.00
#
_symmetry.space_group_name_H-M   'P 1'
#
loop_
_entity.id
_entity.type
_entity.pdbx_description
1 polymer ?
#
loop_
_entity_poly.entity_id
_entity_poly.type
_entity_poly.pdbx_seq_one_letter_code
_entity_poly.pdbx_strand_id
1 'polypeptide(L)'
;ISNEMKQFVATNLATRNPDKDRAWLLAYSMLDRNLFNFTYDPTVTLTAKEAFRARRGNCLTFSNMFIALAREAGLDAWYREVEIQPEWSHRDETLLVSMHVNAGTVERMNKYVIDVSGRVTRRGERFRKLDDREAEAQFYNNLGANALVVEDLAMAYAYFRKADETQPGLTYIWSNAGVVLNRNGQQDDAIMAYETALTLDGDHSVALNNLYTIYEGRGDMERAMELQREVEHYRRRNPYYVHYLAEVAFAENLLDEAIDYTNRAIRMEDREYRFHYTLAKLQYRTGRSNRAESSLERAIRLAPKWVETAQLVLPGEVPELPTNEE
;
A
#
# COMPACT_ATOMS: atom_id res chain seq x y z
N ILE A 1 21.01 0.39 15.27
CA ILE A 1 20.34 1.26 16.24
C ILE A 1 21.28 2.36 16.72
N SER A 2 20.81 3.61 16.86
CA SER A 2 21.60 4.75 17.32
C SER A 2 21.56 4.89 18.86
N ASN A 3 22.51 5.71 19.42
CA ASN A 3 22.49 5.99 20.85
C ASN A 3 21.22 6.71 21.30
N GLU A 4 20.66 7.60 20.46
CA GLU A 4 19.37 8.28 20.70
C GLU A 4 18.22 7.26 20.80
N MET A 5 18.19 6.26 19.94
CA MET A 5 17.19 5.18 19.98
C MET A 5 17.34 4.31 21.24
N LYS A 6 18.58 3.98 21.65
CA LYS A 6 18.85 3.24 22.89
C LYS A 6 18.36 4.02 24.12
N GLN A 7 18.66 5.32 24.15
CA GLN A 7 18.21 6.21 25.21
C GLN A 7 16.68 6.31 25.25
N PHE A 8 16.02 6.40 24.09
CA PHE A 8 14.58 6.40 24.00
C PHE A 8 13.95 5.12 24.61
N VAL A 9 14.51 3.95 24.31
CA VAL A 9 14.08 2.68 24.90
C VAL A 9 14.28 2.72 26.43
N ALA A 10 15.47 3.07 26.90
CA ALA A 10 15.78 3.12 28.31
C ALA A 10 14.85 4.07 29.09
N THR A 11 14.65 5.30 28.57
CA THR A 11 13.78 6.30 29.20
C THR A 11 12.33 5.87 29.23
N ASN A 12 11.83 5.36 28.08
CA ASN A 12 10.43 5.02 27.96
C ASN A 12 10.05 3.67 28.57
N LEU A 13 10.95 2.76 28.83
CA LEU A 13 10.68 1.47 29.43
C LEU A 13 11.18 1.33 30.87
N ALA A 14 12.02 2.22 31.37
CA ALA A 14 12.59 2.16 32.77
C ALA A 14 11.64 2.64 33.85
N THR A 15 10.68 3.53 33.58
CA THR A 15 9.85 4.22 34.60
C THR A 15 8.46 3.58 34.78
N ARG A 16 8.32 2.24 34.95
CA ARG A 16 7.11 1.66 34.41
C ARG A 16 6.23 0.85 35.33
N ASN A 17 4.91 0.99 35.05
CA ASN A 17 3.85 0.16 35.59
C ASN A 17 4.13 -1.32 35.26
N PRO A 18 4.43 -2.19 36.26
CA PRO A 18 4.75 -3.59 36.02
C PRO A 18 3.60 -4.39 35.42
N ASP A 19 2.40 -3.82 35.39
CA ASP A 19 1.20 -4.46 34.86
C ASP A 19 1.04 -4.31 33.35
N LYS A 20 1.80 -3.42 32.70
CA LYS A 20 1.75 -3.21 31.24
C LYS A 20 2.92 -3.86 30.52
N ASP A 21 2.62 -4.52 29.40
CA ASP A 21 3.65 -5.11 28.56
C ASP A 21 4.49 -4.01 27.87
N ARG A 22 5.81 -4.24 27.82
CA ARG A 22 6.79 -3.32 27.19
C ARG A 22 6.49 -3.08 25.71
N ALA A 23 5.99 -4.13 25.01
CA ALA A 23 5.56 -4.03 23.62
C ALA A 23 4.49 -2.94 23.42
N TRP A 24 3.47 -2.96 24.28
CA TRP A 24 2.40 -1.95 24.25
C TRP A 24 2.94 -0.56 24.61
N LEU A 25 3.75 -0.48 25.63
CA LEU A 25 4.33 0.81 26.08
C LEU A 25 5.22 1.44 25.01
N LEU A 26 6.02 0.62 24.31
CA LEU A 26 6.88 1.08 23.22
C LEU A 26 6.03 1.63 22.07
N ALA A 27 5.03 0.86 21.60
CA ALA A 27 4.14 1.29 20.54
C ALA A 27 3.39 2.58 20.92
N TYR A 28 2.84 2.64 22.14
CA TYR A 28 2.20 3.84 22.66
C TYR A 28 3.14 5.04 22.67
N SER A 29 4.37 4.87 23.19
CA SER A 29 5.36 5.95 23.23
C SER A 29 5.72 6.50 21.86
N MET A 30 5.71 5.64 20.83
CA MET A 30 6.02 6.04 19.45
C MET A 30 4.86 6.78 18.77
N LEU A 31 3.61 6.43 19.09
CA LEU A 31 2.42 6.94 18.41
C LEU A 31 1.74 8.11 19.13
N ASP A 32 1.95 8.25 20.46
CA ASP A 32 1.35 9.32 21.25
C ASP A 32 1.90 10.69 20.85
N ARG A 33 0.98 11.66 20.60
CA ARG A 33 1.30 13.01 20.13
C ARG A 33 2.15 13.83 21.10
N ASN A 34 2.04 13.55 22.40
CA ASN A 34 2.79 14.25 23.45
C ASN A 34 4.16 13.62 23.74
N LEU A 35 4.47 12.46 23.13
CA LEU A 35 5.72 11.74 23.31
C LEU A 35 6.58 11.81 22.06
N PHE A 36 6.53 10.77 21.21
CA PHE A 36 7.35 10.74 20.00
C PHE A 36 6.61 11.27 18.77
N ASN A 37 5.30 11.06 18.68
CA ASN A 37 4.43 11.56 17.61
C ASN A 37 4.87 11.15 16.21
N PHE A 38 5.00 9.84 15.97
CA PHE A 38 5.30 9.35 14.62
C PHE A 38 4.09 9.56 13.71
N THR A 39 4.34 10.12 12.52
CA THR A 39 3.33 10.41 11.52
C THR A 39 3.45 9.43 10.34
N TYR A 40 2.35 8.80 9.95
CA TYR A 40 2.32 7.97 8.75
C TYR A 40 2.39 8.80 7.48
N ASP A 41 3.32 8.43 6.58
CA ASP A 41 3.47 9.03 5.26
C ASP A 41 3.77 7.92 4.24
N PRO A 42 2.81 7.56 3.37
CA PRO A 42 2.96 6.42 2.45
C PRO A 42 4.07 6.61 1.42
N THR A 43 4.49 7.85 1.16
CA THR A 43 5.50 8.20 0.15
C THR A 43 6.94 8.18 0.69
N VAL A 44 7.10 8.08 2.01
CA VAL A 44 8.41 8.20 2.67
C VAL A 44 8.92 6.84 3.12
N THR A 45 9.99 6.36 2.47
CA THR A 45 10.72 5.14 2.84
C THR A 45 12.08 5.52 3.42
N LEU A 46 12.28 5.22 4.71
CA LEU A 46 13.48 5.57 5.49
C LEU A 46 14.00 4.36 6.26
N THR A 47 15.32 4.38 6.54
CA THR A 47 15.91 3.45 7.51
C THR A 47 15.40 3.72 8.92
N ALA A 48 15.51 2.75 9.83
CA ALA A 48 15.08 2.92 11.23
C ALA A 48 15.68 4.16 11.92
N LYS A 49 16.97 4.46 11.65
CA LYS A 49 17.67 5.61 12.19
C LYS A 49 17.15 6.95 11.63
N GLU A 50 16.91 7.00 10.33
CA GLU A 50 16.36 8.19 9.67
C GLU A 50 14.91 8.41 10.09
N ALA A 51 14.11 7.35 10.14
CA ALA A 51 12.72 7.38 10.62
C ALA A 51 12.62 7.91 12.05
N PHE A 52 13.54 7.49 12.92
CA PHE A 52 13.60 7.97 14.31
C PHE A 52 13.84 9.49 14.38
N ARG A 53 14.66 10.04 13.48
CA ARG A 53 14.94 11.48 13.43
C ARG A 53 13.81 12.26 12.78
N ALA A 54 13.28 11.73 11.67
CA ALA A 54 12.23 12.38 10.88
C ALA A 54 10.84 12.26 11.50
N ARG A 55 10.63 11.28 12.38
CA ARG A 55 9.35 10.93 13.03
C ARG A 55 8.21 10.71 12.03
N ARG A 56 8.54 10.25 10.84
CA ARG A 56 7.56 9.96 9.77
C ARG A 56 8.06 8.86 8.84
N GLY A 57 7.13 8.23 8.15
CA GLY A 57 7.40 7.24 7.12
C GLY A 57 6.25 6.30 6.88
N ASN A 58 6.43 5.42 5.89
CA ASN A 58 5.45 4.41 5.51
C ASN A 58 5.40 3.23 6.51
N CYS A 59 4.55 2.24 6.23
CA CYS A 59 4.36 1.07 7.08
C CYS A 59 5.67 0.29 7.33
N LEU A 60 6.49 0.07 6.30
CA LEU A 60 7.76 -0.62 6.44
C LEU A 60 8.79 0.20 7.22
N THR A 61 8.87 1.51 6.97
CA THR A 61 9.71 2.46 7.72
C THR A 61 9.39 2.43 9.22
N PHE A 62 8.12 2.47 9.57
CA PHE A 62 7.69 2.37 10.96
C PHE A 62 8.03 1.00 11.56
N SER A 63 7.77 -0.08 10.81
CA SER A 63 8.08 -1.44 11.25
C SER A 63 9.57 -1.65 11.48
N ASN A 64 10.43 -1.13 10.60
CA ASN A 64 11.89 -1.13 10.78
C ASN A 64 12.31 -0.46 12.09
N MET A 65 11.74 0.72 12.36
CA MET A 65 12.05 1.47 13.57
C MET A 65 11.51 0.76 14.81
N PHE A 66 10.25 0.31 14.81
CA PHE A 66 9.66 -0.41 15.93
C PHE A 66 10.42 -1.68 16.26
N ILE A 67 10.73 -2.52 15.27
CA ILE A 67 11.44 -3.80 15.45
C ILE A 67 12.84 -3.56 16.00
N ALA A 68 13.56 -2.53 15.51
CA ALA A 68 14.86 -2.18 16.03
C ALA A 68 14.82 -1.76 17.52
N LEU A 69 13.83 -0.95 17.91
CA LEU A 69 13.63 -0.51 19.30
C LEU A 69 13.14 -1.68 20.19
N ALA A 70 12.25 -2.53 19.67
CA ALA A 70 11.72 -3.68 20.39
C ALA A 70 12.82 -4.72 20.69
N ARG A 71 13.68 -5.01 19.71
CA ARG A 71 14.83 -5.90 19.88
C ARG A 71 15.86 -5.34 20.88
N GLU A 72 16.11 -4.02 20.88
CA GLU A 72 16.93 -3.36 21.89
C GLU A 72 16.31 -3.47 23.29
N ALA A 73 14.99 -3.48 23.38
CA ALA A 73 14.25 -3.71 24.62
C ALA A 73 14.23 -5.20 25.05
N GLY A 74 14.87 -6.10 24.28
CA GLY A 74 14.89 -7.55 24.54
C GLY A 74 13.57 -8.25 24.21
N LEU A 75 12.75 -7.68 23.33
CA LEU A 75 11.52 -8.30 22.83
C LEU A 75 11.81 -9.11 21.56
N ASP A 76 11.15 -10.28 21.40
CA ASP A 76 11.12 -10.98 20.12
C ASP A 76 10.15 -10.25 19.18
N ALA A 77 10.72 -9.55 18.21
CA ALA A 77 9.96 -8.78 17.22
C ALA A 77 10.37 -9.13 15.80
N TRP A 78 9.38 -9.23 14.92
CA TRP A 78 9.53 -9.65 13.53
C TRP A 78 8.62 -8.88 12.58
N TYR A 79 8.95 -8.91 11.29
CA TYR A 79 8.12 -8.36 10.23
C TYR A 79 6.97 -9.32 9.89
N ARG A 80 5.81 -8.74 9.57
CA ARG A 80 4.64 -9.43 9.08
C ARG A 80 4.21 -8.79 7.77
N GLU A 81 4.36 -9.53 6.70
CA GLU A 81 3.79 -9.17 5.40
C GLU A 81 2.34 -9.61 5.37
N VAL A 82 1.45 -8.67 5.12
CA VAL A 82 0.01 -8.90 5.08
C VAL A 82 -0.42 -9.06 3.64
N GLU A 83 -1.19 -10.10 3.34
CA GLU A 83 -1.74 -10.33 2.01
C GLU A 83 -2.83 -9.28 1.71
N ILE A 84 -2.52 -8.36 0.79
CA ILE A 84 -3.47 -7.36 0.30
C ILE A 84 -3.65 -7.52 -1.20
N GLN A 85 -4.83 -7.12 -1.70
CA GLN A 85 -5.07 -7.10 -3.14
C GLN A 85 -4.23 -5.97 -3.78
N PRO A 86 -3.51 -6.25 -4.89
CA PRO A 86 -2.79 -5.22 -5.63
C PRO A 86 -3.72 -4.11 -6.08
N GLU A 87 -3.27 -2.87 -5.90
CA GLU A 87 -4.00 -1.69 -6.36
C GLU A 87 -3.83 -1.54 -7.87
N TRP A 88 -4.90 -1.16 -8.55
CA TRP A 88 -4.87 -0.83 -9.97
C TRP A 88 -4.45 0.64 -10.14
N SER A 89 -3.42 0.89 -10.94
CA SER A 89 -3.01 2.26 -11.26
C SER A 89 -3.54 2.68 -12.62
N HIS A 90 -4.03 3.92 -12.72
CA HIS A 90 -4.57 4.48 -13.96
C HIS A 90 -3.52 4.86 -15.01
N ARG A 91 -2.24 4.87 -14.66
CA ARG A 91 -1.19 5.16 -15.63
C ARG A 91 -0.86 3.91 -16.42
N ASP A 92 -1.17 3.94 -17.70
CA ASP A 92 -0.80 2.94 -18.71
C ASP A 92 -1.35 1.52 -18.43
N GLU A 93 -2.50 1.41 -17.75
CA GLU A 93 -3.12 0.13 -17.38
C GLU A 93 -2.16 -0.84 -16.66
N THR A 94 -1.08 -0.32 -16.07
CA THR A 94 -0.04 -1.10 -15.45
C THR A 94 -0.29 -1.26 -13.95
N LEU A 95 -0.22 -2.50 -13.47
CA LEU A 95 -0.29 -2.81 -12.05
C LEU A 95 1.10 -2.76 -11.41
N LEU A 96 1.17 -2.09 -10.26
CA LEU A 96 2.30 -2.18 -9.34
C LEU A 96 1.93 -3.03 -8.13
N VAL A 97 2.86 -3.86 -7.68
CA VAL A 97 2.69 -4.62 -6.44
C VAL A 97 3.16 -3.78 -5.27
N SER A 98 2.22 -3.44 -4.39
CA SER A 98 2.50 -2.83 -3.10
C SER A 98 2.23 -3.83 -1.99
N MET A 99 3.25 -4.12 -1.18
CA MET A 99 3.14 -5.04 -0.05
C MET A 99 2.91 -4.25 1.23
N HIS A 100 2.00 -4.72 2.09
CA HIS A 100 1.78 -4.12 3.40
C HIS A 100 2.55 -4.89 4.46
N VAL A 101 3.41 -4.18 5.19
CA VAL A 101 4.23 -4.75 6.26
C VAL A 101 3.91 -4.06 7.58
N ASN A 102 3.66 -4.85 8.60
CA ASN A 102 3.58 -4.38 9.98
C ASN A 102 4.50 -5.19 10.90
N ALA A 103 4.60 -4.78 12.15
CA ALA A 103 5.42 -5.49 13.13
C ALA A 103 4.59 -6.43 13.99
N GLY A 104 5.14 -7.61 14.29
CA GLY A 104 4.62 -8.55 15.26
C GLY A 104 5.59 -8.70 16.42
N THR A 105 5.07 -8.88 17.62
CA THR A 105 5.88 -9.25 18.80
C THR A 105 5.05 -10.05 19.80
N VAL A 106 5.72 -10.81 20.64
CA VAL A 106 5.11 -11.54 21.76
C VAL A 106 5.77 -11.11 23.06
N GLU A 107 4.98 -10.81 24.05
CA GLU A 107 5.46 -10.62 25.41
C GLU A 107 4.53 -11.33 26.39
N ARG A 108 5.10 -12.16 27.27
CA ARG A 108 4.37 -13.08 28.16
C ARG A 108 3.49 -14.01 27.30
N MET A 109 2.14 -13.91 27.41
CA MET A 109 1.19 -14.68 26.61
C MET A 109 0.46 -13.84 25.57
N ASN A 110 0.78 -12.53 25.48
CA ASN A 110 0.11 -11.60 24.60
C ASN A 110 0.82 -11.49 23.26
N LYS A 111 0.05 -11.54 22.18
CA LYS A 111 0.53 -11.28 20.81
C LYS A 111 0.11 -9.88 20.40
N TYR A 112 1.07 -9.10 19.95
CA TYR A 112 0.85 -7.73 19.49
C TYR A 112 1.08 -7.63 17.99
N VAL A 113 0.21 -6.89 17.32
CA VAL A 113 0.36 -6.43 15.95
C VAL A 113 0.42 -4.92 15.99
N ILE A 114 1.51 -4.35 15.52
CA ILE A 114 1.77 -2.92 15.55
C ILE A 114 1.75 -2.40 14.12
N ASP A 115 0.75 -1.60 13.82
CA ASP A 115 0.50 -1.03 12.49
C ASP A 115 0.24 0.47 12.62
N VAL A 116 0.93 1.28 11.81
CA VAL A 116 0.82 2.74 11.82
C VAL A 116 -0.10 3.27 10.72
N SER A 117 -0.42 2.43 9.72
CA SER A 117 -1.15 2.88 8.53
C SER A 117 -2.61 3.27 8.80
N GLY A 118 -3.13 2.95 9.99
CA GLY A 118 -4.54 3.11 10.31
C GLY A 118 -5.46 2.07 9.66
N ARG A 119 -4.88 1.13 8.94
CA ARG A 119 -5.60 0.00 8.35
C ARG A 119 -6.16 -0.89 9.46
N VAL A 120 -7.44 -1.22 9.34
CA VAL A 120 -8.08 -2.11 10.30
C VAL A 120 -7.68 -3.55 10.01
N THR A 121 -6.93 -4.17 10.93
CA THR A 121 -6.59 -5.60 10.84
C THR A 121 -7.87 -6.44 10.91
N ARG A 122 -8.06 -7.34 9.94
CA ARG A 122 -9.23 -8.22 9.89
C ARG A 122 -9.00 -9.48 10.71
N ARG A 123 -10.05 -9.98 11.35
CA ARG A 123 -10.00 -11.28 12.02
C ARG A 123 -9.78 -12.38 10.98
N GLY A 124 -8.69 -13.17 11.12
CA GLY A 124 -8.33 -14.21 10.16
C GLY A 124 -7.53 -13.70 8.95
N GLU A 125 -7.04 -12.47 8.98
CA GLU A 125 -6.16 -11.91 7.96
C GLU A 125 -4.90 -12.78 7.80
N ARG A 126 -4.61 -13.16 6.57
CA ARG A 126 -3.42 -13.93 6.24
C ARG A 126 -2.19 -13.04 6.31
N PHE A 127 -1.14 -13.56 6.88
CA PHE A 127 0.15 -12.90 6.90
C PHE A 127 1.28 -13.94 6.83
N ARG A 128 2.42 -13.51 6.32
CA ARG A 128 3.67 -14.26 6.31
C ARG A 128 4.68 -13.54 7.20
N LYS A 129 5.47 -14.31 7.98
CA LYS A 129 6.60 -13.75 8.71
C LYS A 129 7.76 -13.58 7.72
N LEU A 130 8.35 -12.38 7.71
CA LEU A 130 9.55 -12.11 6.92
C LEU A 130 10.80 -12.23 7.78
N ASP A 131 11.89 -12.65 7.17
CA ASP A 131 13.21 -12.46 7.73
C ASP A 131 13.76 -11.04 7.46
N ASP A 132 14.91 -10.73 8.05
CA ASP A 132 15.49 -9.38 7.94
C ASP A 132 15.99 -9.07 6.52
N ARG A 133 16.42 -10.09 5.75
CA ARG A 133 16.86 -9.92 4.35
C ARG A 133 15.69 -9.66 3.42
N GLU A 134 14.60 -10.39 3.61
CA GLU A 134 13.35 -10.13 2.87
C GLU A 134 12.83 -8.71 3.15
N ALA A 135 12.84 -8.29 4.43
CA ALA A 135 12.44 -6.93 4.80
C ALA A 135 13.36 -5.85 4.20
N GLU A 136 14.67 -6.12 4.12
CA GLU A 136 15.63 -5.22 3.45
C GLU A 136 15.37 -5.19 1.93
N ALA A 137 15.08 -6.31 1.29
CA ALA A 137 14.70 -6.33 -0.12
C ALA A 137 13.41 -5.54 -0.38
N GLN A 138 12.40 -5.67 0.48
CA GLN A 138 11.20 -4.85 0.40
C GLN A 138 11.48 -3.35 0.61
N PHE A 139 12.46 -3.00 1.45
CA PHE A 139 12.88 -1.61 1.60
C PHE A 139 13.42 -1.04 0.29
N TYR A 140 14.30 -1.76 -0.41
CA TYR A 140 14.78 -1.35 -1.73
C TYR A 140 13.66 -1.35 -2.77
N ASN A 141 12.76 -2.32 -2.74
CA ASN A 141 11.59 -2.33 -3.61
C ASN A 141 10.72 -1.07 -3.42
N ASN A 142 10.49 -0.63 -2.19
CA ASN A 142 9.74 0.58 -1.91
C ASN A 142 10.46 1.85 -2.39
N LEU A 143 11.80 1.90 -2.27
CA LEU A 143 12.59 2.99 -2.86
C LEU A 143 12.46 3.01 -4.38
N GLY A 144 12.47 1.83 -5.03
CA GLY A 144 12.23 1.69 -6.46
C GLY A 144 10.85 2.18 -6.87
N ALA A 145 9.81 1.80 -6.13
CA ALA A 145 8.46 2.28 -6.36
C ALA A 145 8.32 3.80 -6.20
N ASN A 146 8.96 4.38 -5.18
CA ASN A 146 8.99 5.84 -4.99
C ASN A 146 9.70 6.56 -6.15
N ALA A 147 10.83 6.03 -6.63
CA ALA A 147 11.53 6.58 -7.80
C ALA A 147 10.66 6.49 -9.07
N LEU A 148 9.90 5.41 -9.23
CA LEU A 148 8.98 5.23 -10.35
C LEU A 148 7.81 6.25 -10.32
N VAL A 149 7.33 6.62 -9.14
CA VAL A 149 6.29 7.66 -8.99
C VAL A 149 6.75 9.02 -9.51
N VAL A 150 8.03 9.35 -9.33
CA VAL A 150 8.63 10.60 -9.83
C VAL A 150 9.28 10.45 -11.20
N GLU A 151 9.03 9.32 -11.87
CA GLU A 151 9.53 9.00 -13.22
C GLU A 151 11.07 8.91 -13.35
N ASP A 152 11.77 8.70 -12.25
CA ASP A 152 13.20 8.36 -12.28
C ASP A 152 13.36 6.85 -12.55
N LEU A 153 13.19 6.48 -13.82
CA LEU A 153 13.20 5.08 -14.25
C LEU A 153 14.55 4.40 -14.00
N ALA A 154 15.65 5.16 -14.16
CA ALA A 154 17.00 4.62 -13.94
C ALA A 154 17.23 4.26 -12.47
N MET A 155 16.84 5.15 -11.55
CA MET A 155 16.95 4.93 -10.12
C MET A 155 15.98 3.82 -9.67
N ALA A 156 14.74 3.80 -10.21
CA ALA A 156 13.78 2.76 -9.92
C ALA A 156 14.32 1.36 -10.27
N TYR A 157 14.87 1.21 -11.48
CA TYR A 157 15.47 -0.06 -11.91
C TYR A 157 16.67 -0.47 -11.03
N ALA A 158 17.54 0.49 -10.70
CA ALA A 158 18.70 0.23 -9.82
C ALA A 158 18.25 -0.30 -8.44
N TYR A 159 17.20 0.28 -7.86
CA TYR A 159 16.66 -0.19 -6.59
C TYR A 159 16.01 -1.57 -6.70
N PHE A 160 15.24 -1.87 -7.74
CA PHE A 160 14.66 -3.23 -7.93
C PHE A 160 15.76 -4.26 -8.14
N ARG A 161 16.81 -3.94 -8.90
CA ARG A 161 18.00 -4.79 -9.00
C ARG A 161 18.66 -5.02 -7.64
N LYS A 162 18.82 -3.97 -6.83
CA LYS A 162 19.37 -4.07 -5.47
C LYS A 162 18.49 -4.93 -4.55
N ALA A 163 17.18 -4.83 -4.70
CA ALA A 163 16.23 -5.68 -3.97
C ALA A 163 16.43 -7.15 -4.31
N ASP A 164 16.52 -7.51 -5.60
CA ASP A 164 16.75 -8.89 -6.04
C ASP A 164 18.13 -9.43 -5.60
N GLU A 165 19.19 -8.60 -5.66
CA GLU A 165 20.51 -8.95 -5.13
C GLU A 165 20.49 -9.21 -3.61
N THR A 166 19.65 -8.47 -2.87
CA THR A 166 19.54 -8.61 -1.43
C THR A 166 18.82 -9.91 -1.07
N GLN A 167 17.71 -10.20 -1.72
CA GLN A 167 16.93 -11.43 -1.55
C GLN A 167 16.39 -11.89 -2.90
N PRO A 168 17.09 -12.83 -3.58
CA PRO A 168 16.64 -13.39 -4.85
C PRO A 168 15.33 -14.17 -4.72
N GLY A 169 14.57 -14.21 -5.81
CA GLY A 169 13.38 -15.06 -5.93
C GLY A 169 12.10 -14.45 -5.36
N LEU A 170 12.07 -13.15 -5.12
CA LEU A 170 10.85 -12.44 -4.75
C LEU A 170 10.12 -11.97 -6.01
N THR A 171 9.04 -12.63 -6.34
CA THR A 171 8.27 -12.47 -7.58
C THR A 171 7.90 -11.02 -7.90
N TYR A 172 7.44 -10.27 -6.90
CA TYR A 172 7.00 -8.88 -7.06
C TYR A 172 8.12 -7.93 -7.48
N ILE A 173 9.38 -8.24 -7.18
CA ILE A 173 10.54 -7.43 -7.60
C ILE A 173 10.70 -7.48 -9.11
N TRP A 174 10.61 -8.68 -9.69
CA TRP A 174 10.66 -8.88 -11.15
C TRP A 174 9.47 -8.26 -11.85
N SER A 175 8.27 -8.38 -11.27
CA SER A 175 7.08 -7.73 -11.78
C SER A 175 7.21 -6.20 -11.80
N ASN A 176 7.71 -5.59 -10.73
CA ASN A 176 7.95 -4.14 -10.67
C ASN A 176 9.10 -3.68 -11.59
N ALA A 177 10.16 -4.48 -11.73
CA ALA A 177 11.21 -4.21 -12.71
C ALA A 177 10.67 -4.21 -14.15
N GLY A 178 9.78 -5.15 -14.47
CA GLY A 178 9.08 -5.21 -15.74
C GLY A 178 8.28 -3.93 -16.04
N VAL A 179 7.64 -3.33 -15.04
CA VAL A 179 6.94 -2.04 -15.19
C VAL A 179 7.90 -0.93 -15.60
N VAL A 180 9.07 -0.84 -14.96
CA VAL A 180 10.09 0.17 -15.32
C VAL A 180 10.58 -0.03 -16.75
N LEU A 181 10.91 -1.27 -17.12
CA LEU A 181 11.38 -1.62 -18.46
C LEU A 181 10.33 -1.28 -19.53
N ASN A 182 9.07 -1.60 -19.29
CA ASN A 182 7.98 -1.26 -20.19
C ASN A 182 7.82 0.26 -20.37
N ARG A 183 7.82 1.02 -19.27
CA ARG A 183 7.76 2.49 -19.32
C ARG A 183 8.97 3.13 -20.01
N ASN A 184 10.13 2.49 -19.93
CA ASN A 184 11.35 2.91 -20.63
C ASN A 184 11.36 2.51 -22.12
N GLY A 185 10.28 1.90 -22.63
CA GLY A 185 10.18 1.43 -24.02
C GLY A 185 10.89 0.11 -24.31
N GLN A 186 11.47 -0.53 -23.29
CA GLN A 186 12.20 -1.80 -23.39
C GLN A 186 11.24 -2.99 -23.23
N GLN A 187 10.27 -3.09 -24.13
CA GLN A 187 9.17 -4.06 -23.96
C GLN A 187 9.64 -5.52 -23.97
N ASP A 188 10.70 -5.86 -24.73
CA ASP A 188 11.20 -7.24 -24.74
C ASP A 188 11.84 -7.62 -23.42
N ASP A 189 12.60 -6.69 -22.81
CA ASP A 189 13.15 -6.89 -21.46
C ASP A 189 12.05 -6.94 -20.42
N ALA A 190 10.98 -6.16 -20.58
CA ALA A 190 9.80 -6.20 -19.70
C ALA A 190 9.10 -7.56 -19.76
N ILE A 191 8.92 -8.12 -20.95
CA ILE A 191 8.37 -9.48 -21.14
C ILE A 191 9.23 -10.49 -20.38
N MET A 192 10.55 -10.46 -20.55
CA MET A 192 11.47 -11.37 -19.83
C MET A 192 11.36 -11.23 -18.31
N ALA A 193 11.20 -10.01 -17.81
CA ALA A 193 11.03 -9.77 -16.37
C ALA A 193 9.71 -10.35 -15.85
N TYR A 194 8.60 -10.17 -16.57
CA TYR A 194 7.31 -10.74 -16.20
C TYR A 194 7.30 -12.27 -16.32
N GLU A 195 7.92 -12.85 -17.34
CA GLU A 195 8.09 -14.30 -17.47
C GLU A 195 8.93 -14.88 -16.34
N THR A 196 9.97 -14.15 -15.89
CA THR A 196 10.75 -14.52 -14.70
C THR A 196 9.85 -14.52 -13.45
N ALA A 197 9.01 -13.48 -13.28
CA ALA A 197 8.04 -13.45 -12.19
C ALA A 197 7.08 -14.65 -12.24
N LEU A 198 6.57 -15.03 -13.42
CA LEU A 198 5.70 -16.18 -13.61
C LEU A 198 6.40 -17.52 -13.43
N THR A 199 7.71 -17.59 -13.67
CA THR A 199 8.50 -18.79 -13.35
C THR A 199 8.61 -19.01 -11.84
N LEU A 200 8.66 -17.91 -11.06
CA LEU A 200 8.71 -17.95 -9.59
C LEU A 200 7.33 -18.21 -8.98
N ASP A 201 6.28 -17.66 -9.56
CA ASP A 201 4.89 -17.82 -9.14
C ASP A 201 3.98 -17.76 -10.37
N GLY A 202 3.57 -18.95 -10.85
CA GLY A 202 2.79 -19.10 -12.08
C GLY A 202 1.44 -18.37 -12.08
N ASP A 203 0.88 -18.14 -10.90
CA ASP A 203 -0.41 -17.46 -10.70
C ASP A 203 -0.25 -15.96 -10.38
N HIS A 204 0.97 -15.39 -10.57
CA HIS A 204 1.22 -13.99 -10.25
C HIS A 204 0.42 -13.04 -11.15
N SER A 205 -0.76 -12.69 -10.66
CA SER A 205 -1.80 -11.99 -11.41
C SER A 205 -1.36 -10.64 -11.99
N VAL A 206 -0.43 -9.94 -11.32
CA VAL A 206 0.10 -8.65 -11.80
C VAL A 206 1.00 -8.85 -13.01
N ALA A 207 1.90 -9.84 -12.99
CA ALA A 207 2.75 -10.15 -14.13
C ALA A 207 1.91 -10.65 -15.32
N LEU A 208 0.93 -11.53 -15.07
CA LEU A 208 -0.03 -11.99 -16.10
C LEU A 208 -0.75 -10.83 -16.77
N ASN A 209 -1.29 -9.89 -15.95
CA ASN A 209 -2.02 -8.74 -16.49
C ASN A 209 -1.13 -7.82 -17.33
N ASN A 210 0.06 -7.49 -16.82
CA ASN A 210 0.99 -6.58 -17.50
C ASN A 210 1.52 -7.21 -18.79
N LEU A 211 1.78 -8.52 -18.80
CA LEU A 211 2.19 -9.27 -19.98
C LEU A 211 1.07 -9.31 -21.03
N TYR A 212 -0.18 -9.58 -20.61
CA TYR A 212 -1.35 -9.50 -21.46
C TYR A 212 -1.46 -8.13 -22.15
N THR A 213 -1.34 -7.05 -21.38
CA THR A 213 -1.41 -5.67 -21.91
C THR A 213 -0.32 -5.39 -22.95
N ILE A 214 0.89 -5.91 -22.77
CA ILE A 214 1.95 -5.75 -23.78
C ILE A 214 1.62 -6.51 -25.05
N TYR A 215 1.18 -7.77 -24.98
CA TYR A 215 0.85 -8.56 -26.18
C TYR A 215 -0.36 -7.99 -26.92
N GLU A 216 -1.39 -7.55 -26.18
CA GLU A 216 -2.55 -6.87 -26.78
C GLU A 216 -2.13 -5.58 -27.50
N GLY A 217 -1.31 -4.73 -26.86
CA GLY A 217 -0.80 -3.49 -27.46
C GLY A 217 0.10 -3.71 -28.67
N ARG A 218 0.80 -4.84 -28.75
CA ARG A 218 1.60 -5.24 -29.92
C ARG A 218 0.78 -5.87 -31.05
N GLY A 219 -0.50 -6.18 -30.79
CA GLY A 219 -1.34 -6.93 -31.71
C GLY A 219 -0.99 -8.42 -31.79
N ASP A 220 -0.21 -8.95 -30.86
CA ASP A 220 0.10 -10.37 -30.73
C ASP A 220 -1.09 -11.07 -30.02
N MET A 221 -2.18 -11.21 -30.79
CA MET A 221 -3.44 -11.73 -30.28
C MET A 221 -3.34 -13.21 -29.88
N GLU A 222 -2.42 -13.96 -30.46
CA GLU A 222 -2.22 -15.39 -30.11
C GLU A 222 -1.77 -15.50 -28.66
N ARG A 223 -0.70 -14.82 -28.29
CA ARG A 223 -0.18 -14.81 -26.90
C ARG A 223 -1.12 -14.12 -25.93
N ALA A 224 -1.78 -13.03 -26.34
CA ALA A 224 -2.78 -12.38 -25.51
C ALA A 224 -3.94 -13.33 -25.16
N MET A 225 -4.45 -14.11 -26.13
CA MET A 225 -5.52 -15.08 -25.90
C MET A 225 -5.12 -16.23 -24.95
N GLU A 226 -3.86 -16.65 -24.94
CA GLU A 226 -3.35 -17.65 -24.00
C GLU A 226 -3.49 -17.18 -22.54
N LEU A 227 -3.27 -15.89 -22.28
CA LEU A 227 -3.34 -15.29 -20.95
C LEU A 227 -4.75 -14.79 -20.57
N GLN A 228 -5.62 -14.62 -21.57
CA GLN A 228 -6.91 -13.93 -21.42
C GLN A 228 -7.76 -14.50 -20.28
N ARG A 229 -7.86 -15.82 -20.18
CA ARG A 229 -8.75 -16.46 -19.19
C ARG A 229 -8.31 -16.18 -17.74
N GLU A 230 -7.02 -16.30 -17.48
CA GLU A 230 -6.42 -16.05 -16.14
C GLU A 230 -6.52 -14.57 -15.77
N VAL A 231 -6.24 -13.69 -16.73
CA VAL A 231 -6.34 -12.23 -16.56
C VAL A 231 -7.78 -11.80 -16.31
N GLU A 232 -8.75 -12.29 -17.10
CA GLU A 232 -10.16 -11.98 -16.86
C GLU A 232 -10.66 -12.51 -15.52
N HIS A 233 -10.24 -13.72 -15.13
CA HIS A 233 -10.58 -14.28 -13.84
C HIS A 233 -10.09 -13.41 -12.70
N TYR A 234 -8.84 -12.97 -12.75
CA TYR A 234 -8.24 -12.05 -11.78
C TYR A 234 -8.97 -10.69 -11.78
N ARG A 235 -9.12 -10.06 -12.95
CA ARG A 235 -9.77 -8.74 -13.11
C ARG A 235 -11.18 -8.73 -12.51
N ARG A 236 -11.98 -9.77 -12.75
CA ARG A 236 -13.34 -9.88 -12.19
C ARG A 236 -13.39 -10.00 -10.68
N ARG A 237 -12.31 -10.45 -10.03
CA ARG A 237 -12.21 -10.67 -8.58
C ARG A 237 -11.42 -9.60 -7.85
N ASN A 238 -10.85 -8.66 -8.58
CA ASN A 238 -10.11 -7.54 -8.00
C ASN A 238 -11.04 -6.32 -7.85
N PRO A 239 -11.35 -5.87 -6.61
CA PRO A 239 -12.22 -4.73 -6.38
C PRO A 239 -11.69 -3.43 -6.96
N TYR A 240 -10.37 -3.26 -7.00
CA TYR A 240 -9.72 -2.07 -7.56
C TYR A 240 -9.84 -2.03 -9.08
N TYR A 241 -9.76 -3.19 -9.76
CA TYR A 241 -10.03 -3.24 -11.20
C TYR A 241 -11.50 -2.92 -11.51
N VAL A 242 -12.42 -3.46 -10.71
CA VAL A 242 -13.86 -3.16 -10.88
C VAL A 242 -14.13 -1.67 -10.64
N HIS A 243 -13.43 -1.05 -9.68
CA HIS A 243 -13.51 0.39 -9.46
C HIS A 243 -12.88 1.19 -10.62
N TYR A 244 -11.78 0.72 -11.19
CA TYR A 244 -11.21 1.32 -12.40
C TYR A 244 -12.23 1.37 -13.55
N LEU A 245 -12.97 0.28 -13.79
CA LEU A 245 -14.05 0.29 -14.79
C LEU A 245 -15.13 1.33 -14.48
N ALA A 246 -15.43 1.57 -13.20
CA ALA A 246 -16.34 2.63 -12.80
C ALA A 246 -15.81 4.02 -13.16
N GLU A 247 -14.52 4.26 -12.99
CA GLU A 247 -13.89 5.55 -13.32
C GLU A 247 -13.81 5.77 -14.84
N VAL A 248 -13.55 4.72 -15.62
CA VAL A 248 -13.62 4.77 -17.10
C VAL A 248 -15.04 5.11 -17.54
N ALA A 249 -16.04 4.38 -17.07
CA ALA A 249 -17.43 4.65 -17.39
C ALA A 249 -17.87 6.06 -16.98
N PHE A 250 -17.37 6.56 -15.84
CA PHE A 250 -17.63 7.94 -15.40
C PHE A 250 -17.00 8.99 -16.33
N ALA A 251 -15.78 8.75 -16.80
CA ALA A 251 -15.10 9.62 -17.78
C ALA A 251 -15.86 9.66 -19.10
N GLU A 252 -16.43 8.54 -19.52
CA GLU A 252 -17.29 8.40 -20.71
C GLU A 252 -18.73 8.91 -20.51
N ASN A 253 -19.04 9.41 -19.30
CA ASN A 253 -20.38 9.88 -18.89
C ASN A 253 -21.46 8.77 -18.89
N LEU A 254 -21.05 7.51 -18.78
CA LEU A 254 -21.93 6.34 -18.64
C LEU A 254 -22.27 6.16 -17.13
N LEU A 255 -23.07 7.10 -16.59
CA LEU A 255 -23.26 7.26 -15.16
C LEU A 255 -23.91 6.04 -14.48
N ASP A 256 -24.86 5.36 -15.13
CA ASP A 256 -25.51 4.18 -14.55
C ASP A 256 -24.53 3.00 -14.48
N GLU A 257 -23.73 2.76 -15.50
CA GLU A 257 -22.69 1.73 -15.51
C GLU A 257 -21.62 2.02 -14.44
N ALA A 258 -21.19 3.29 -14.34
CA ALA A 258 -20.23 3.70 -13.32
C ALA A 258 -20.76 3.43 -11.89
N ILE A 259 -22.06 3.69 -11.64
CA ILE A 259 -22.71 3.37 -10.36
C ILE A 259 -22.73 1.87 -10.11
N ASP A 260 -23.04 1.05 -11.13
CA ASP A 260 -23.10 -0.41 -10.99
C ASP A 260 -21.72 -1.01 -10.70
N TYR A 261 -20.68 -0.58 -11.41
CA TYR A 261 -19.30 -0.99 -11.13
C TYR A 261 -18.85 -0.54 -9.74
N THR A 262 -19.14 0.71 -9.33
CA THR A 262 -18.78 1.21 -8.00
C THR A 262 -19.46 0.40 -6.91
N ASN A 263 -20.77 0.11 -7.04
CA ASN A 263 -21.49 -0.73 -6.09
C ASN A 263 -20.94 -2.16 -6.05
N ARG A 264 -20.50 -2.70 -7.18
CA ARG A 264 -19.86 -4.01 -7.22
C ARG A 264 -18.51 -3.99 -6.50
N ALA A 265 -17.68 -2.98 -6.69
CA ALA A 265 -16.42 -2.80 -5.97
C ALA A 265 -16.64 -2.71 -4.45
N ILE A 266 -17.64 -1.92 -4.00
CA ILE A 266 -18.02 -1.81 -2.59
C ILE A 266 -18.47 -3.15 -2.00
N ARG A 267 -19.24 -3.97 -2.73
CA ARG A 267 -19.63 -5.31 -2.26
C ARG A 267 -18.43 -6.25 -2.07
N MET A 268 -17.36 -6.05 -2.84
CA MET A 268 -16.14 -6.86 -2.74
C MET A 268 -15.21 -6.36 -1.63
N GLU A 269 -15.14 -5.02 -1.43
CA GLU A 269 -14.31 -4.36 -0.43
C GLU A 269 -15.06 -3.15 0.14
N ASP A 270 -15.85 -3.38 1.19
CA ASP A 270 -16.76 -2.39 1.78
C ASP A 270 -16.08 -1.31 2.64
N ARG A 271 -14.79 -1.48 2.92
CA ARG A 271 -14.01 -0.56 3.77
C ARG A 271 -13.06 0.34 2.99
N GLU A 272 -13.00 0.23 1.69
CA GLU A 272 -12.19 1.11 0.86
C GLU A 272 -12.91 2.45 0.66
N TYR A 273 -12.40 3.50 1.30
CA TYR A 273 -13.03 4.83 1.30
C TYR A 273 -13.15 5.45 -0.10
N ARG A 274 -12.20 5.16 -1.00
CA ARG A 274 -12.18 5.67 -2.39
C ARG A 274 -13.42 5.24 -3.16
N PHE A 275 -13.91 4.02 -2.94
CA PHE A 275 -15.10 3.51 -3.61
C PHE A 275 -16.36 4.27 -3.16
N HIS A 276 -16.49 4.53 -1.86
CA HIS A 276 -17.59 5.33 -1.33
C HIS A 276 -17.52 6.79 -1.78
N TYR A 277 -16.32 7.33 -1.91
CA TYR A 277 -16.13 8.69 -2.43
C TYR A 277 -16.52 8.79 -3.91
N THR A 278 -16.13 7.81 -4.74
CA THR A 278 -16.58 7.75 -6.15
C THR A 278 -18.10 7.59 -6.25
N LEU A 279 -18.71 6.75 -5.39
CA LEU A 279 -20.16 6.63 -5.34
C LEU A 279 -20.84 7.97 -4.98
N ALA A 280 -20.29 8.71 -4.04
CA ALA A 280 -20.80 10.04 -3.69
C ALA A 280 -20.78 11.02 -4.87
N LYS A 281 -19.66 11.09 -5.60
CA LYS A 281 -19.53 11.91 -6.82
C LYS A 281 -20.55 11.53 -7.88
N LEU A 282 -20.75 10.24 -8.14
CA LEU A 282 -21.70 9.71 -9.11
C LEU A 282 -23.16 10.01 -8.72
N GLN A 283 -23.51 9.82 -7.46
CA GLN A 283 -24.84 10.14 -6.93
C GLN A 283 -25.14 11.63 -7.01
N TYR A 284 -24.17 12.48 -6.72
CA TYR A 284 -24.30 13.92 -6.86
C TYR A 284 -24.55 14.33 -8.32
N ARG A 285 -23.76 13.79 -9.27
CA ARG A 285 -23.92 14.03 -10.72
C ARG A 285 -25.29 13.58 -11.26
N THR A 286 -25.90 12.56 -10.62
CA THR A 286 -27.24 12.05 -10.99
C THR A 286 -28.37 12.71 -10.20
N GLY A 287 -28.13 13.79 -9.46
CA GLY A 287 -29.12 14.54 -8.69
C GLY A 287 -29.63 13.86 -7.42
N ARG A 288 -28.92 12.81 -6.94
CA ARG A 288 -29.29 12.05 -5.73
C ARG A 288 -28.57 12.60 -4.49
N SER A 289 -28.74 13.91 -4.21
CA SER A 289 -27.93 14.65 -3.21
C SER A 289 -27.92 14.00 -1.83
N ASN A 290 -29.06 13.60 -1.25
CA ASN A 290 -29.09 12.98 0.07
C ASN A 290 -28.30 11.65 0.13
N ARG A 291 -28.26 10.88 -0.96
CA ARG A 291 -27.45 9.65 -1.04
C ARG A 291 -25.99 9.98 -1.19
N ALA A 292 -25.67 11.02 -1.95
CA ALA A 292 -24.30 11.49 -2.13
C ALA A 292 -23.66 11.90 -0.79
N GLU A 293 -24.39 12.68 0.02
CA GLU A 293 -23.95 13.06 1.38
C GLU A 293 -23.70 11.83 2.25
N SER A 294 -24.61 10.87 2.28
CA SER A 294 -24.44 9.63 3.07
C SER A 294 -23.21 8.82 2.63
N SER A 295 -22.96 8.74 1.32
CA SER A 295 -21.80 8.06 0.76
C SER A 295 -20.50 8.82 1.06
N LEU A 296 -20.51 10.14 1.01
CA LEU A 296 -19.38 11.00 1.39
C LEU A 296 -19.03 10.84 2.87
N GLU A 297 -20.02 10.90 3.76
CA GLU A 297 -19.79 10.65 5.18
C GLU A 297 -19.21 9.26 5.44
N ARG A 298 -19.65 8.25 4.69
CA ARG A 298 -19.08 6.91 4.80
C ARG A 298 -17.62 6.89 4.36
N ALA A 299 -17.27 7.57 3.25
CA ALA A 299 -15.90 7.71 2.80
C ALA A 299 -15.01 8.40 3.85
N ILE A 300 -15.47 9.52 4.43
CA ILE A 300 -14.77 10.26 5.49
C ILE A 300 -14.52 9.37 6.72
N ARG A 301 -15.53 8.61 7.15
CA ARG A 301 -15.37 7.70 8.30
C ARG A 301 -14.40 6.54 8.05
N LEU A 302 -14.26 6.11 6.80
CA LEU A 302 -13.37 5.01 6.42
C LEU A 302 -11.97 5.48 6.06
N ALA A 303 -11.81 6.77 5.72
CA ALA A 303 -10.53 7.35 5.33
C ALA A 303 -9.50 7.18 6.46
N PRO A 304 -8.29 6.71 6.17
CA PRO A 304 -7.22 6.67 7.13
C PRO A 304 -6.88 8.07 7.67
N LYS A 305 -6.36 8.17 8.89
CA LYS A 305 -6.07 9.46 9.56
C LYS A 305 -5.06 10.35 8.81
N TRP A 306 -4.27 9.78 7.92
CA TRP A 306 -3.30 10.53 7.10
C TRP A 306 -3.92 11.11 5.82
N VAL A 307 -5.16 10.72 5.47
CA VAL A 307 -5.91 11.33 4.37
C VAL A 307 -6.51 12.63 4.87
N GLU A 308 -6.21 13.72 4.19
CA GLU A 308 -6.85 15.01 4.44
C GLU A 308 -8.32 14.95 3.97
N THR A 309 -9.21 14.64 4.90
CA THR A 309 -10.63 14.46 4.59
C THR A 309 -11.30 15.75 4.08
N ALA A 310 -10.69 16.92 4.32
CA ALA A 310 -11.09 18.18 3.72
C ALA A 310 -11.02 18.19 2.18
N GLN A 311 -10.25 17.26 1.59
CA GLN A 311 -10.19 17.10 0.13
C GLN A 311 -11.31 16.18 -0.42
N LEU A 312 -12.01 15.46 0.46
CA LEU A 312 -13.14 14.62 0.09
C LEU A 312 -14.42 15.48 0.08
N VAL A 313 -14.63 16.19 -1.02
CA VAL A 313 -15.77 17.09 -1.21
C VAL A 313 -16.57 16.71 -2.46
N LEU A 314 -17.84 17.05 -2.49
CA LEU A 314 -18.66 16.88 -3.69
C LEU A 314 -18.32 17.96 -4.72
N PRO A 315 -18.48 17.68 -6.04
CA PRO A 315 -18.27 18.69 -7.08
C PRO A 315 -19.16 19.90 -6.87
N GLY A 316 -18.56 21.11 -6.77
CA GLY A 316 -19.26 22.36 -6.50
C GLY A 316 -19.22 22.83 -5.05
N GLU A 317 -18.82 22.03 -4.10
CA GLU A 317 -18.48 22.45 -2.75
C GLU A 317 -17.00 22.87 -2.74
N VAL A 318 -16.75 24.17 -2.63
CA VAL A 318 -15.39 24.68 -2.36
C VAL A 318 -15.14 24.46 -0.87
N PRO A 319 -14.06 23.78 -0.45
CA PRO A 319 -13.72 23.73 0.96
C PRO A 319 -13.57 25.18 1.46
N GLU A 320 -14.29 25.57 2.49
CA GLU A 320 -13.94 26.79 3.23
C GLU A 320 -12.52 26.59 3.74
N LEU A 321 -11.56 27.30 3.12
CA LEU A 321 -10.22 27.41 3.66
C LEU A 321 -10.36 27.92 5.09
N PRO A 322 -9.70 27.30 6.08
CA PRO A 322 -9.71 27.85 7.42
C PRO A 322 -9.23 29.29 7.33
N THR A 323 -10.13 30.22 7.65
CA THR A 323 -9.77 31.62 7.81
C THR A 323 -8.71 31.66 8.90
N ASN A 324 -7.49 32.04 8.53
CA ASN A 324 -6.48 32.46 9.48
C ASN A 324 -7.00 33.68 10.23
N GLU A 325 -7.76 33.46 11.28
CA GLU A 325 -8.01 34.48 12.28
C GLU A 325 -7.03 34.22 13.44
N GLU A 326 -6.02 35.11 13.46
CA GLU A 326 -5.10 35.56 14.51
C GLU A 326 -4.51 34.54 15.51
#